data_05852573af5841515041798a952c31f3
#
_entry.id   05852573af5841515041798a952c31f3
#
_cell.length_a   1.000
_cell.length_b   1.000
_cell.length_c   1.000
_cell.angle_alpha   90.00
_cell.angle_beta   90.00
_cell.angle_gamma   90.00
#
_symmetry.space_group_name_H-M   'P 1'
#
loop_
_entity.id
_entity.type
_entity.pdbx_description
1 polymer ?
#
loop_
_entity_poly.entity_id
_entity_poly.type
_entity_poly.pdbx_seq_one_letter_code
_entity_poly.pdbx_strand_id
1 'polypeptide(L)'
;MYALLREAFFLVESGYATIEDVDRSLRNDFGYWITFAGPFRYMDLTGIPAYETVMRDLLPDLCRSTEVPRLISDVVKSDAQGVANARGFYKYTRASARRWEKRFLEFTYDIRALALKYPGDSRERVGARLRARKRVGR
;
A
#
# COMPACT_ATOMS: atom_id res chain seq x y z
N MET A 1 -6.54 -0.05 1.49
CA MET A 1 -5.83 -1.24 0.98
C MET A 1 -6.61 -1.93 -0.14
N TYR A 2 -7.82 -2.47 0.07
CA TYR A 2 -8.55 -3.26 -0.96
C TYR A 2 -8.91 -2.48 -2.23
N ALA A 3 -9.17 -1.17 -2.15
CA ALA A 3 -9.35 -0.35 -3.35
C ALA A 3 -8.08 -0.29 -4.22
N LEU A 4 -6.91 -0.20 -3.59
CA LEU A 4 -5.62 -0.27 -4.30
C LEU A 4 -5.41 -1.65 -4.94
N LEU A 5 -5.73 -2.73 -4.22
CA LEU A 5 -5.63 -4.08 -4.78
C LEU A 5 -6.59 -4.29 -5.95
N ARG A 6 -7.83 -3.79 -5.85
CA ARG A 6 -8.80 -3.85 -6.95
C ARG A 6 -8.26 -3.20 -8.22
N GLU A 7 -7.65 -2.03 -8.09
CA GLU A 7 -7.04 -1.31 -9.20
C GLU A 7 -5.83 -2.06 -9.76
N ALA A 8 -4.97 -2.60 -8.90
CA ALA A 8 -3.82 -3.40 -9.30
C ALA A 8 -4.23 -4.63 -10.13
N PHE A 9 -5.25 -5.37 -9.70
CA PHE A 9 -5.78 -6.50 -10.46
C PHE A 9 -6.42 -6.07 -11.77
N PHE A 10 -7.16 -4.96 -11.77
CA PHE A 10 -7.76 -4.43 -12.99
C PHE A 10 -6.72 -4.10 -14.05
N LEU A 11 -5.63 -3.45 -13.70
CA LEU A 11 -4.54 -3.11 -14.61
C LEU A 11 -3.92 -4.37 -15.24
N VAL A 12 -3.73 -5.42 -14.45
CA VAL A 12 -3.16 -6.68 -14.95
C VAL A 12 -4.17 -7.44 -15.81
N GLU A 13 -5.41 -7.61 -15.36
CA GLU A 13 -6.45 -8.35 -16.07
C GLU A 13 -6.86 -7.68 -17.39
N SER A 14 -6.76 -6.35 -17.46
CA SER A 14 -7.02 -5.57 -18.67
C SER A 14 -5.82 -5.48 -19.61
N GLY A 15 -4.66 -6.05 -19.23
CA GLY A 15 -3.46 -6.07 -20.07
C GLY A 15 -2.69 -4.74 -20.14
N TYR A 16 -2.99 -3.79 -19.25
CA TYR A 16 -2.27 -2.51 -19.17
C TYR A 16 -0.88 -2.66 -18.55
N ALA A 17 -0.69 -3.63 -17.65
CA ALA A 17 0.57 -3.85 -16.95
C ALA A 17 0.75 -5.33 -16.60
N THR A 18 1.99 -5.76 -16.39
CA THR A 18 2.29 -7.05 -15.78
C THR A 18 2.21 -6.97 -14.25
N ILE A 19 2.16 -8.13 -13.57
CA ILE A 19 2.24 -8.20 -12.10
C ILE A 19 3.52 -7.53 -11.60
N GLU A 20 4.64 -7.78 -12.28
CA GLU A 20 5.95 -7.21 -11.96
C GLU A 20 5.98 -5.68 -12.13
N ASP A 21 5.28 -5.14 -13.13
CA ASP A 21 5.19 -3.70 -13.36
C ASP A 21 4.41 -3.01 -12.25
N VAL A 22 3.27 -3.58 -11.86
CA VAL A 22 2.45 -3.06 -10.76
C VAL A 22 3.22 -3.08 -9.45
N ASP A 23 3.84 -4.21 -9.11
CA ASP A 23 4.64 -4.34 -7.89
C ASP A 23 5.83 -3.38 -7.88
N ARG A 24 6.53 -3.23 -9.00
CA ARG A 24 7.67 -2.31 -9.13
C ARG A 24 7.23 -0.87 -8.94
N SER A 25 6.14 -0.46 -9.57
CA SER A 25 5.60 0.90 -9.48
C SER A 25 5.20 1.23 -8.04
N LEU A 26 4.40 0.38 -7.40
CA LEU A 26 3.95 0.60 -6.04
C LEU A 26 5.12 0.61 -5.03
N ARG A 27 6.13 -0.25 -5.20
CA ARG A 27 7.31 -0.27 -4.33
C ARG A 27 8.16 0.98 -4.48
N ASN A 28 8.37 1.45 -5.70
CA ASN A 28 9.32 2.52 -6.01
C ASN A 28 8.73 3.91 -5.89
N ASP A 29 7.42 4.05 -5.73
CA ASP A 29 6.74 5.31 -5.50
C ASP A 29 5.97 5.28 -4.17
N PHE A 30 4.77 4.74 -4.16
CA PHE A 30 3.89 4.69 -2.99
C PHE A 30 4.59 4.10 -1.75
N GLY A 31 5.37 3.03 -1.92
CA GLY A 31 6.07 2.33 -0.85
C GLY A 31 7.09 3.20 -0.11
N TYR A 32 7.71 4.18 -0.77
CA TYR A 32 8.72 5.03 -0.13
C TYR A 32 8.13 6.06 0.83
N TRP A 33 7.00 6.63 0.51
CA TRP A 33 6.47 7.73 1.31
C TRP A 33 5.37 7.31 2.29
N ILE A 34 4.64 6.20 2.03
CA ILE A 34 3.50 5.79 2.86
C ILE A 34 3.90 5.44 4.29
N THR A 35 5.12 4.99 4.51
CA THR A 35 5.67 4.70 5.85
C THR A 35 6.10 5.95 6.60
N PHE A 36 6.40 7.03 5.88
CA PHE A 36 6.77 8.32 6.44
C PHE A 36 5.53 9.19 6.73
N ALA A 37 4.65 9.30 5.75
CA ALA A 37 3.47 10.14 5.81
C ALA A 37 2.25 9.40 5.27
N GLY A 38 1.11 9.49 5.94
CA GLY A 38 -0.15 9.05 5.36
C GLY A 38 -0.55 9.94 4.17
N PRO A 39 -1.58 9.54 3.39
CA PRO A 39 -1.91 10.21 2.12
C PRO A 39 -2.20 11.70 2.28
N PHE A 40 -2.90 12.12 3.33
CA PHE A 40 -3.22 13.54 3.54
C PHE A 40 -1.98 14.38 3.84
N ARG A 41 -1.10 13.90 4.71
CA ARG A 41 0.16 14.60 5.00
C ARG A 41 1.07 14.65 3.78
N TYR A 42 1.07 13.61 2.96
CA TYR A 42 1.84 13.61 1.71
C TYR A 42 1.31 14.64 0.72
N MET A 43 -0.02 14.78 0.57
CA MET A 43 -0.62 15.83 -0.24
C MET A 43 -0.29 17.24 0.25
N ASP A 44 -0.28 17.46 1.59
CA ASP A 44 0.16 18.73 2.17
C ASP A 44 1.62 19.06 1.80
N LEU A 45 2.50 18.06 1.80
CA LEU A 45 3.93 18.23 1.50
C LEU A 45 4.20 18.48 0.02
N THR A 46 3.37 17.94 -0.88
CA THR A 46 3.61 17.94 -2.33
C THR A 46 2.69 18.89 -3.11
N GLY A 47 1.67 19.44 -2.47
CA GLY A 47 0.80 20.47 -3.05
C GLY A 47 -0.60 19.95 -3.40
N ILE A 48 -1.59 20.28 -2.57
CA ILE A 48 -2.98 19.82 -2.67
C ILE A 48 -3.66 20.12 -4.02
N PRO A 49 -3.49 21.33 -4.65
CA PRO A 49 -4.23 21.66 -5.88
C PRO A 49 -3.96 20.70 -7.04
N ALA A 50 -2.74 20.17 -7.14
CA ALA A 50 -2.38 19.20 -8.17
C ALA A 50 -3.18 17.90 -8.02
N TYR A 51 -3.42 17.45 -6.79
CA TYR A 51 -4.21 16.24 -6.53
C TYR A 51 -5.67 16.41 -6.92
N GLU A 52 -6.28 17.57 -6.69
CA GLU A 52 -7.67 17.81 -7.11
C GLU A 52 -7.78 17.69 -8.63
N THR A 53 -6.86 18.29 -9.38
CA THR A 53 -6.84 18.22 -10.84
C THR A 53 -6.70 16.78 -11.33
N VAL A 54 -5.69 16.06 -10.83
CA VAL A 54 -5.43 14.66 -11.20
C VAL A 54 -6.59 13.75 -10.81
N MET A 55 -7.18 13.92 -9.63
CA MET A 55 -8.32 13.12 -9.19
C MET A 55 -9.56 13.34 -10.07
N ARG A 56 -9.80 14.56 -10.55
CA ARG A 56 -10.91 14.87 -11.44
C ARG A 56 -10.82 14.09 -12.75
N ASP A 57 -9.61 13.93 -13.26
CA ASP A 57 -9.35 13.20 -14.50
C ASP A 57 -9.34 11.69 -14.31
N LEU A 58 -8.71 11.19 -13.22
CA LEU A 58 -8.50 9.76 -13.03
C LEU A 58 -9.66 9.01 -12.36
N LEU A 59 -10.38 9.64 -11.42
CA LEU A 59 -11.43 8.93 -10.67
C LEU A 59 -12.53 8.32 -11.53
N PRO A 60 -12.96 8.93 -12.66
CA PRO A 60 -13.95 8.32 -13.56
C PRO A 60 -13.49 6.99 -14.17
N ASP A 61 -12.18 6.82 -14.39
CA ASP A 61 -11.57 5.67 -15.09
C ASP A 61 -11.16 4.54 -14.13
N LEU A 62 -11.21 4.77 -12.81
CA LEU A 62 -10.87 3.74 -11.84
C LEU A 62 -11.89 2.60 -11.83
N CYS A 63 -11.37 1.39 -11.63
CA CYS A 63 -12.17 0.17 -11.54
C CYS A 63 -13.23 0.27 -10.43
N ARG A 64 -14.49 -0.05 -10.78
CA ARG A 64 -15.64 -0.05 -9.86
C ARG A 64 -16.19 -1.43 -9.57
N SER A 65 -15.50 -2.50 -9.99
CA SER A 65 -15.94 -3.87 -9.78
C SER A 65 -16.16 -4.15 -8.30
N THR A 66 -17.22 -4.88 -8.00
CA THR A 66 -17.53 -5.44 -6.68
C THR A 66 -17.18 -6.93 -6.60
N GLU A 67 -16.80 -7.51 -7.73
CA GLU A 67 -16.47 -8.92 -7.84
C GLU A 67 -15.01 -9.20 -7.43
N VAL A 68 -14.77 -10.43 -6.98
CA VAL A 68 -13.40 -10.90 -6.73
C VAL A 68 -12.68 -11.04 -8.07
N PRO A 69 -11.48 -10.44 -8.25
CA PRO A 69 -10.71 -10.55 -9.49
C PRO A 69 -10.48 -12.00 -9.90
N ARG A 70 -10.58 -12.27 -11.21
CA ARG A 70 -10.42 -13.63 -11.75
C ARG A 70 -9.02 -14.17 -11.50
N LEU A 71 -8.00 -13.33 -11.65
CA LEU A 71 -6.60 -13.71 -11.45
C LEU A 71 -6.35 -14.30 -10.06
N ILE A 72 -6.88 -13.68 -8.97
CA ILE A 72 -6.72 -14.25 -7.63
C ILE A 72 -7.55 -15.52 -7.46
N SER A 73 -8.76 -15.57 -8.03
CA SER A 73 -9.62 -16.74 -7.96
C SER A 73 -8.97 -17.97 -8.64
N ASP A 74 -8.31 -17.75 -9.77
CA ASP A 74 -7.63 -18.82 -10.50
C ASP A 74 -6.37 -19.31 -9.78
N VAL A 75 -5.63 -18.39 -9.16
CA VAL A 75 -4.49 -18.75 -8.29
C VAL A 75 -4.96 -19.59 -7.11
N VAL A 76 -6.05 -19.22 -6.44
CA VAL A 76 -6.62 -19.99 -5.31
C VAL A 76 -7.11 -21.36 -5.77
N LYS A 77 -7.83 -21.47 -6.89
CA LYS A 77 -8.28 -22.75 -7.46
C LYS A 77 -7.14 -23.70 -7.79
N SER A 78 -5.95 -23.16 -8.09
CA SER A 78 -4.74 -23.95 -8.31
C SER A 78 -4.06 -24.46 -7.04
N ASP A 79 -4.68 -24.30 -5.87
CA ASP A 79 -4.11 -24.62 -4.55
C ASP A 79 -2.84 -23.85 -4.24
N ALA A 80 -2.70 -22.63 -4.77
CA ALA A 80 -1.56 -21.77 -4.48
C ALA A 80 -1.77 -21.01 -3.17
N GLN A 81 -0.80 -21.11 -2.26
CA GLN A 81 -0.78 -20.47 -0.94
C GLN A 81 0.40 -19.49 -0.79
N GLY A 82 0.95 -19.04 -1.92
CA GLY A 82 2.10 -18.14 -1.95
C GLY A 82 3.40 -18.87 -1.58
N VAL A 83 4.23 -18.20 -0.79
CA VAL A 83 5.53 -18.75 -0.38
C VAL A 83 5.41 -19.98 0.53
N ALA A 84 4.29 -20.13 1.24
CA ALA A 84 4.04 -21.27 2.12
C ALA A 84 4.12 -22.61 1.41
N ASN A 85 3.60 -22.72 0.19
CA ASN A 85 3.72 -23.93 -0.62
C ASN A 85 4.52 -23.73 -1.92
N ALA A 86 5.23 -22.60 -2.03
CA ALA A 86 6.02 -22.19 -3.19
C ALA A 86 5.20 -22.07 -4.50
N ARG A 87 3.91 -21.75 -4.41
CA ARG A 87 2.97 -21.55 -5.52
C ARG A 87 2.19 -20.27 -5.32
N GLY A 88 2.24 -19.33 -6.24
CA GLY A 88 1.58 -18.03 -6.12
C GLY A 88 1.59 -17.26 -7.43
N PHE A 89 1.45 -15.95 -7.36
CA PHE A 89 1.55 -15.06 -8.52
C PHE A 89 2.93 -15.12 -9.18
N TYR A 90 3.96 -15.41 -8.41
CA TYR A 90 5.33 -15.63 -8.88
C TYR A 90 5.70 -17.09 -8.86
N LYS A 91 6.67 -17.45 -9.70
CA LYS A 91 7.28 -18.78 -9.70
C LYS A 91 8.30 -18.90 -8.56
N TYR A 92 8.10 -19.87 -7.70
CA TYR A 92 9.00 -20.14 -6.59
C TYR A 92 9.61 -21.53 -6.69
N THR A 93 10.86 -21.65 -6.25
CA THR A 93 11.40 -22.91 -5.71
C THR A 93 11.25 -22.87 -4.18
N ARG A 94 11.31 -24.03 -3.51
CA ARG A 94 11.30 -24.06 -2.03
C ARG A 94 12.41 -23.19 -1.42
N ALA A 95 13.59 -23.17 -2.04
CA ALA A 95 14.71 -22.34 -1.60
C ALA A 95 14.45 -20.84 -1.79
N SER A 96 13.87 -20.43 -2.93
CA SER A 96 13.53 -19.02 -3.16
C SER A 96 12.39 -18.55 -2.25
N ALA A 97 11.39 -19.39 -1.99
CA ALA A 97 10.30 -19.06 -1.07
C ALA A 97 10.84 -18.77 0.34
N ARG A 98 11.68 -19.65 0.89
CA ARG A 98 12.34 -19.44 2.20
C ARG A 98 13.19 -18.16 2.23
N ARG A 99 13.90 -17.85 1.13
CA ARG A 99 14.67 -16.58 1.06
C ARG A 99 13.74 -15.36 1.10
N TRP A 100 12.57 -15.42 0.46
CA TRP A 100 11.60 -14.34 0.50
C TRP A 100 11.00 -14.14 1.88
N GLU A 101 10.63 -15.23 2.57
CA GLU A 101 10.15 -15.17 3.96
C GLU A 101 11.20 -14.51 4.89
N LYS A 102 12.45 -14.96 4.79
CA LYS A 102 13.54 -14.39 5.60
C LYS A 102 13.72 -12.90 5.31
N ARG A 103 13.83 -12.51 4.04
CA ARG A 103 13.98 -11.10 3.63
C ARG A 103 12.80 -10.24 4.05
N PHE A 104 11.59 -10.76 3.97
CA PHE A 104 10.41 -10.04 4.43
C PHE A 104 10.47 -9.77 5.94
N LEU A 105 10.88 -10.75 6.72
CA LEU A 105 11.04 -10.59 8.15
C LEU A 105 12.13 -9.55 8.49
N GLU A 106 13.31 -9.64 7.87
CA GLU A 106 14.40 -8.67 8.02
C GLU A 106 13.92 -7.26 7.66
N PHE A 107 13.32 -7.08 6.49
CA PHE A 107 12.76 -5.80 6.04
C PHE A 107 11.71 -5.25 7.01
N THR A 108 10.87 -6.09 7.61
CA THR A 108 9.86 -5.65 8.58
C THR A 108 10.49 -4.99 9.80
N TYR A 109 11.61 -5.50 10.29
CA TYR A 109 12.35 -4.86 11.39
C TYR A 109 13.04 -3.57 10.95
N ASP A 110 13.67 -3.57 9.79
CA ASP A 110 14.39 -2.40 9.27
C ASP A 110 13.45 -1.23 8.99
N ILE A 111 12.32 -1.47 8.31
CA ILE A 111 11.34 -0.43 8.02
C ILE A 111 10.68 0.11 9.29
N ARG A 112 10.44 -0.75 10.29
CA ARG A 112 9.94 -0.32 11.59
C ARG A 112 10.96 0.56 12.31
N ALA A 113 12.22 0.18 12.32
CA ALA A 113 13.29 0.98 12.90
C ALA A 113 13.43 2.33 12.21
N LEU A 114 13.31 2.37 10.87
CA LEU A 114 13.31 3.60 10.09
C LEU A 114 12.09 4.48 10.44
N ALA A 115 10.88 3.94 10.46
CA ALA A 115 9.67 4.67 10.76
C ALA A 115 9.68 5.29 12.17
N LEU A 116 10.32 4.64 13.13
CA LEU A 116 10.47 5.17 14.50
C LEU A 116 11.38 6.41 14.59
N LYS A 117 12.27 6.62 13.60
CA LYS A 117 13.11 7.83 13.53
C LYS A 117 12.29 9.07 13.13
N TYR A 118 11.14 8.87 12.50
CA TYR A 118 10.26 9.91 12.00
C TYR A 118 8.85 9.74 12.59
N PRO A 119 8.68 9.95 13.92
CA PRO A 119 7.38 9.80 14.55
C PRO A 119 6.40 10.81 13.96
N GLY A 120 5.26 10.35 13.47
CA GLY A 120 4.17 11.24 13.09
C GLY A 120 3.65 12.03 14.30
N ASP A 121 3.04 13.19 14.05
CA ASP A 121 2.58 14.22 15.03
C ASP A 121 1.50 13.76 16.03
N SER A 122 1.42 12.49 16.38
CA SER A 122 0.48 11.98 17.37
C SER A 122 0.63 12.66 18.74
N ARG A 123 1.82 13.20 19.05
CA ARG A 123 2.07 13.97 20.29
C ARG A 123 1.49 15.39 20.25
N GLU A 124 1.44 16.04 19.09
CA GLU A 124 0.87 17.40 18.98
C GLU A 124 -0.64 17.41 19.12
N ARG A 125 -1.36 16.41 18.60
CA ARG A 125 -2.82 16.29 18.71
C ARG A 125 -3.30 16.05 20.14
N VAL A 126 -2.56 15.30 20.93
CA VAL A 126 -2.86 15.09 22.36
C VAL A 126 -2.65 16.38 23.14
N GLY A 127 -1.57 17.11 22.86
CA GLY A 127 -1.30 18.42 23.46
C GLY A 127 -2.32 19.49 23.06
N ALA A 128 -2.76 19.53 21.81
CA ALA A 128 -3.78 20.48 21.32
C ALA A 128 -5.17 20.17 21.90
N ARG A 129 -5.57 18.90 22.00
CA ARG A 129 -6.84 18.50 22.64
C ARG A 129 -6.87 18.79 24.14
N LEU A 130 -5.76 18.62 24.85
CA LEU A 130 -5.64 18.96 26.27
C LEU A 130 -5.68 20.47 26.49
N ARG A 131 -5.09 21.30 25.61
CA ARG A 131 -5.16 22.76 25.66
C ARG A 131 -6.56 23.29 25.32
N ALA A 132 -7.24 22.68 24.32
CA ALA A 132 -8.62 23.04 23.98
C ALA A 132 -9.61 22.73 25.11
N ARG A 133 -9.47 21.58 25.79
CA ARG A 133 -10.30 21.25 26.98
C ARG A 133 -10.10 22.18 28.15
N LYS A 134 -8.88 22.71 28.36
CA LYS A 134 -8.62 23.71 29.44
C LYS A 134 -9.17 25.10 29.12
N ARG A 135 -9.47 25.43 27.85
CA ARG A 135 -10.07 26.73 27.48
C ARG A 135 -11.61 26.77 27.58
N VAL A 136 -12.26 25.59 27.50
CA VAL A 136 -13.74 25.50 27.59
C VAL A 136 -14.24 25.34 29.03
N GLY A 137 -13.35 25.14 30.00
CA GLY A 137 -13.65 24.97 31.41
C GLY A 137 -13.34 26.20 32.30
N ARG A 138 -13.32 27.41 31.69
CA ARG A 138 -13.28 28.68 32.43
C ARG A 138 -14.46 29.56 32.09
#